data_b216b4c825c305928992819539c6fc72
#
_entry.id   b216b4c825c305928992819539c6fc72
#
_cell.length_a   1.000
_cell.length_b   1.000
_cell.length_c   1.000
_cell.angle_alpha   90.00
_cell.angle_beta   90.00
_cell.angle_gamma   90.00
#
_symmetry.space_group_name_H-M   'P 1'
#
loop_
_entity.id
_entity.type
_entity.pdbx_description
1 polymer ?
#
loop_
_entity_poly.entity_id
_entity_poly.type
_entity_poly.pdbx_seq_one_letter_code
_entity_poly.pdbx_strand_id
1 'polypeptide(L)'
;MYLLELFSDKNDQVKLVTFLLSALLAVLVLLLNQYFSQRRVRQEYLLKKIEELAQFSIEYTDLCAVILDDIRDQAASKHIEHPEVSDEHRRKVLAVIRKMELIVGLYFKGSGFDPNDYYLWNMQILEALEKGNFSEEDEVHILFQDARQHIVDSDAKLAVLCSKLVTRYGHKT
;
A
#
# COMPACT_ATOMS: atom_id res chain seq x y z
N MET A 1 -10.37 61.24 18.35
CA MET A 1 -11.76 61.68 18.16
C MET A 1 -12.17 61.76 16.69
N TYR A 2 -11.26 61.93 15.74
CA TYR A 2 -11.57 62.02 14.30
C TYR A 2 -12.25 60.76 13.67
N LEU A 3 -12.02 59.58 14.19
CA LEU A 3 -12.63 58.36 13.65
C LEU A 3 -14.12 58.22 13.99
N LEU A 4 -14.61 58.81 15.05
CA LEU A 4 -16.03 58.74 15.45
C LEU A 4 -16.90 59.77 14.70
N GLU A 5 -16.32 60.92 14.28
CA GLU A 5 -17.03 61.88 13.44
C GLU A 5 -17.20 61.45 12.00
N LEU A 6 -16.25 60.65 11.47
CA LEU A 6 -16.31 60.10 10.11
C LEU A 6 -17.48 59.10 9.92
N PHE A 7 -18.04 58.57 11.01
CA PHE A 7 -19.13 57.59 11.00
C PHE A 7 -20.47 58.16 11.53
N SER A 8 -20.64 59.46 11.58
CA SER A 8 -21.90 60.06 12.03
C SER A 8 -23.01 60.02 10.97
N ASP A 9 -22.66 59.85 9.69
CA ASP A 9 -23.62 59.69 8.61
C ASP A 9 -24.04 58.23 8.41
N LYS A 10 -25.36 57.98 8.42
CA LYS A 10 -25.93 56.61 8.21
C LYS A 10 -25.44 55.97 6.92
N ASN A 11 -25.20 56.75 5.88
CA ASN A 11 -24.73 56.28 4.58
C ASN A 11 -23.29 55.73 4.65
N ASP A 12 -22.43 56.34 5.41
CA ASP A 12 -21.04 55.91 5.60
C ASP A 12 -20.92 54.72 6.53
N GLN A 13 -21.81 54.61 7.52
CA GLN A 13 -21.95 53.42 8.34
C GLN A 13 -22.33 52.17 7.49
N VAL A 14 -23.32 52.30 6.60
CA VAL A 14 -23.74 51.21 5.69
C VAL A 14 -22.60 50.80 4.76
N LYS A 15 -21.86 51.76 4.18
CA LYS A 15 -20.71 51.47 3.32
C LYS A 15 -19.61 50.69 4.09
N LEU A 16 -19.30 51.13 5.32
CA LEU A 16 -18.31 50.45 6.16
C LEU A 16 -18.73 49.03 6.52
N VAL A 17 -19.97 48.81 6.92
CA VAL A 17 -20.50 47.48 7.23
C VAL A 17 -20.45 46.58 6.00
N THR A 18 -20.85 47.09 4.84
CA THR A 18 -20.80 46.37 3.59
C THR A 18 -19.36 45.99 3.20
N PHE A 19 -18.41 46.94 3.37
CA PHE A 19 -16.99 46.67 3.13
C PHE A 19 -16.44 45.58 4.07
N LEU A 20 -16.72 45.71 5.38
CA LEU A 20 -16.29 44.72 6.38
C LEU A 20 -16.89 43.33 6.10
N LEU A 21 -18.18 43.27 5.74
CA LEU A 21 -18.85 42.02 5.37
C LEU A 21 -18.22 41.40 4.12
N SER A 22 -17.93 42.19 3.09
CA SER A 22 -17.28 41.77 1.87
C SER A 22 -15.86 41.24 2.12
N ALA A 23 -15.08 41.93 2.96
CA ALA A 23 -13.74 41.54 3.37
C ALA A 23 -13.77 40.20 4.15
N LEU A 24 -14.71 40.08 5.08
CA LEU A 24 -14.89 38.85 5.86
C LEU A 24 -15.29 37.69 4.97
N LEU A 25 -16.18 37.88 4.01
CA LEU A 25 -16.61 36.87 3.04
C LEU A 25 -15.46 36.47 2.13
N ALA A 26 -14.63 37.39 1.68
CA ALA A 26 -13.43 37.11 0.88
C ALA A 26 -12.42 36.26 1.67
N VAL A 27 -12.17 36.57 2.93
CA VAL A 27 -11.29 35.76 3.82
C VAL A 27 -11.87 34.36 4.02
N LEU A 28 -13.17 34.24 4.23
CA LEU A 28 -13.84 32.97 4.44
C LEU A 28 -13.74 32.08 3.20
N VAL A 29 -13.94 32.64 2.00
CA VAL A 29 -13.75 31.92 0.71
C VAL A 29 -12.32 31.44 0.55
N LEU A 30 -11.32 32.28 0.88
CA LEU A 30 -9.92 31.88 0.82
C LEU A 30 -9.60 30.71 1.78
N LEU A 31 -10.10 30.79 3.02
CA LEU A 31 -9.89 29.72 4.00
C LEU A 31 -10.55 28.41 3.58
N LEU A 32 -11.76 28.47 3.05
CA LEU A 32 -12.44 27.29 2.51
C LEU A 32 -11.68 26.68 1.32
N ASN A 33 -11.22 27.53 0.40
CA ASN A 33 -10.44 27.08 -0.76
C ASN A 33 -9.12 26.40 -0.32
N GLN A 34 -8.40 26.98 0.64
CA GLN A 34 -7.21 26.37 1.21
C GLN A 34 -7.51 25.03 1.89
N TYR A 35 -8.58 24.96 2.67
CA TYR A 35 -8.99 23.73 3.33
C TYR A 35 -9.29 22.62 2.33
N PHE A 36 -10.09 22.88 1.29
CA PHE A 36 -10.40 21.91 0.26
C PHE A 36 -9.18 21.52 -0.58
N SER A 37 -8.32 22.47 -0.91
CA SER A 37 -7.09 22.22 -1.64
C SER A 37 -6.14 21.30 -0.87
N GLN A 38 -5.90 21.57 0.41
CA GLN A 38 -5.05 20.72 1.27
C GLN A 38 -5.63 19.31 1.41
N ARG A 39 -6.96 19.20 1.53
CA ARG A 39 -7.63 17.89 1.59
C ARG A 39 -7.43 17.09 0.32
N ARG A 40 -7.57 17.74 -0.86
CA ARG A 40 -7.33 17.11 -2.17
C ARG A 40 -5.88 16.63 -2.30
N VAL A 41 -4.91 17.49 -2.02
CA VAL A 41 -3.48 17.14 -2.08
C VAL A 41 -3.17 15.95 -1.17
N ARG A 42 -3.74 15.91 0.04
CA ARG A 42 -3.56 14.77 0.94
C ARG A 42 -4.16 13.47 0.38
N GLN A 43 -5.33 13.54 -0.26
CA GLN A 43 -5.97 12.38 -0.89
C GLN A 43 -5.15 11.86 -2.06
N GLU A 44 -4.71 12.74 -2.96
CA GLU A 44 -3.85 12.39 -4.09
C GLU A 44 -2.55 11.74 -3.62
N TYR A 45 -1.96 12.26 -2.54
CA TYR A 45 -0.77 11.68 -1.94
C TYR A 45 -1.01 10.26 -1.39
N LEU A 46 -2.14 10.04 -0.69
CA LEU A 46 -2.49 8.71 -0.18
C LEU A 46 -2.79 7.72 -1.31
N LEU A 47 -3.49 8.15 -2.37
CA LEU A 47 -3.72 7.31 -3.55
C LEU A 47 -2.41 6.89 -4.21
N LYS A 48 -1.46 7.82 -4.35
CA LYS A 48 -0.12 7.49 -4.86
C LYS A 48 0.60 6.45 -3.98
N LYS A 49 0.42 6.50 -2.65
CA LYS A 49 0.99 5.49 -1.75
C LYS A 49 0.31 4.13 -1.86
N ILE A 50 -0.98 4.09 -2.23
CA ILE A 50 -1.67 2.84 -2.54
C ILE A 50 -1.17 2.26 -3.87
N GLU A 51 -0.92 3.09 -4.88
CA GLU A 51 -0.32 2.66 -6.14
C GLU A 51 1.09 2.08 -5.93
N GLU A 52 1.93 2.73 -5.12
CA GLU A 52 3.25 2.20 -4.73
C GLU A 52 3.12 0.85 -4.01
N LEU A 53 2.15 0.70 -3.11
CA LEU A 53 1.88 -0.56 -2.43
C LEU A 53 1.45 -1.65 -3.41
N ALA A 54 0.59 -1.33 -4.38
CA ALA A 54 0.16 -2.26 -5.42
C ALA A 54 1.34 -2.70 -6.31
N GLN A 55 2.25 -1.79 -6.66
CA GLN A 55 3.46 -2.13 -7.40
C GLN A 55 4.36 -3.08 -6.61
N PHE A 56 4.55 -2.84 -5.31
CA PHE A 56 5.34 -3.75 -4.48
C PHE A 56 4.66 -5.10 -4.26
N SER A 57 3.32 -5.16 -4.26
CA SER A 57 2.63 -6.45 -4.19
C SER A 57 2.84 -7.29 -5.46
N ILE A 58 2.81 -6.68 -6.63
CA ILE A 58 3.16 -7.35 -7.90
C ILE A 58 4.62 -7.80 -7.89
N GLU A 59 5.55 -6.91 -7.52
CA GLU A 59 6.98 -7.25 -7.41
C GLU A 59 7.20 -8.44 -6.46
N TYR A 60 6.47 -8.49 -5.35
CA TYR A 60 6.53 -9.60 -4.39
C TYR A 60 6.05 -10.92 -4.99
N THR A 61 4.89 -10.94 -5.64
CA THR A 61 4.32 -12.16 -6.22
C THR A 61 5.14 -12.67 -7.40
N ASP A 62 5.69 -11.78 -8.22
CA ASP A 62 6.62 -12.11 -9.30
C ASP A 62 7.90 -12.73 -8.75
N LEU A 63 8.50 -12.18 -7.71
CA LEU A 63 9.68 -12.75 -7.05
C LEU A 63 9.38 -14.12 -6.46
N CYS A 64 8.21 -14.32 -5.85
CA CYS A 64 7.79 -15.63 -5.34
C CYS A 64 7.66 -16.67 -6.46
N ALA A 65 7.10 -16.27 -7.62
CA ALA A 65 6.98 -17.15 -8.77
C ALA A 65 8.37 -17.53 -9.34
N VAL A 66 9.29 -16.57 -9.46
CA VAL A 66 10.68 -16.83 -9.91
C VAL A 66 11.39 -17.79 -8.96
N ILE A 67 11.26 -17.60 -7.64
CA ILE A 67 11.87 -18.49 -6.65
C ILE A 67 11.30 -19.89 -6.76
N LEU A 68 9.99 -20.02 -6.96
CA LEU A 68 9.35 -21.32 -7.11
C LEU A 68 9.81 -22.05 -8.37
N ASP A 69 9.95 -21.32 -9.48
CA ASP A 69 10.47 -21.88 -10.73
C ASP A 69 11.96 -22.29 -10.59
N ASP A 70 12.79 -21.49 -9.93
CA ASP A 70 14.19 -21.82 -9.63
C ASP A 70 14.31 -23.09 -8.78
N ILE A 71 13.48 -23.22 -7.75
CA ILE A 71 13.44 -24.44 -6.90
C ILE A 71 13.04 -25.65 -7.71
N ARG A 72 12.03 -25.52 -8.58
CA ARG A 72 11.57 -26.60 -9.45
C ARG A 72 12.70 -27.05 -10.38
N ASP A 73 13.41 -26.13 -11.01
CA ASP A 73 14.48 -26.41 -11.94
C ASP A 73 15.69 -27.08 -11.23
N GLN A 74 15.98 -26.65 -10.00
CA GLN A 74 16.97 -27.33 -9.15
C GLN A 74 16.53 -28.76 -8.79
N ALA A 75 15.26 -28.94 -8.37
CA ALA A 75 14.73 -30.26 -8.03
C ALA A 75 14.70 -31.21 -9.22
N ALA A 76 14.46 -30.71 -10.43
CA ALA A 76 14.53 -31.49 -11.67
C ALA A 76 15.97 -31.87 -12.07
N SER A 77 16.98 -31.17 -11.51
CA SER A 77 18.40 -31.43 -11.78
C SER A 77 18.88 -32.61 -10.94
N LYS A 78 19.25 -33.72 -11.57
CA LYS A 78 19.75 -34.94 -10.89
C LYS A 78 21.06 -34.74 -10.10
N HIS A 79 21.65 -33.53 -10.15
CA HIS A 79 22.93 -33.21 -9.49
C HIS A 79 22.78 -32.41 -8.19
N ILE A 80 21.56 -32.00 -7.86
CA ILE A 80 21.29 -31.20 -6.66
C ILE A 80 20.44 -32.01 -5.70
N GLU A 81 21.06 -32.44 -4.60
CA GLU A 81 20.39 -33.26 -3.57
C GLU A 81 19.43 -32.38 -2.73
N HIS A 82 19.75 -31.08 -2.58
CA HIS A 82 18.95 -30.14 -1.77
C HIS A 82 18.80 -28.80 -2.52
N PRO A 83 17.64 -28.54 -3.14
CA PRO A 83 17.36 -27.25 -3.73
C PRO A 83 17.32 -26.16 -2.64
N GLU A 84 17.96 -25.03 -2.90
CA GLU A 84 18.01 -23.92 -1.95
C GLU A 84 17.55 -22.62 -2.59
N VAL A 85 16.87 -21.78 -1.78
CA VAL A 85 16.57 -20.40 -2.19
C VAL A 85 17.83 -19.58 -2.12
N SER A 86 18.23 -18.95 -3.24
CA SER A 86 19.42 -18.12 -3.27
C SER A 86 19.33 -16.95 -2.27
N ASP A 87 20.45 -16.60 -1.65
CA ASP A 87 20.50 -15.46 -0.72
C ASP A 87 20.10 -14.14 -1.38
N GLU A 88 20.34 -14.00 -2.68
CA GLU A 88 19.93 -12.83 -3.44
C GLU A 88 18.40 -12.73 -3.52
N HIS A 89 17.71 -13.81 -3.88
CA HIS A 89 16.25 -13.86 -3.93
C HIS A 89 15.64 -13.61 -2.55
N ARG A 90 16.19 -14.24 -1.52
CA ARG A 90 15.77 -14.06 -0.13
C ARG A 90 15.85 -12.59 0.29
N ARG A 91 16.96 -11.91 -0.02
CA ARG A 91 17.14 -10.48 0.29
C ARG A 91 16.15 -9.61 -0.49
N LYS A 92 15.90 -9.89 -1.76
CA LYS A 92 14.93 -9.14 -2.59
C LYS A 92 13.53 -9.24 -2.01
N VAL A 93 13.06 -10.45 -1.71
CA VAL A 93 11.74 -10.66 -1.10
C VAL A 93 11.60 -9.89 0.22
N LEU A 94 12.59 -10.03 1.12
CA LEU A 94 12.58 -9.30 2.39
C LEU A 94 12.59 -7.78 2.20
N ALA A 95 13.31 -7.27 1.22
CA ALA A 95 13.34 -5.85 0.92
C ALA A 95 11.97 -5.34 0.45
N VAL A 96 11.28 -6.09 -0.39
CA VAL A 96 9.92 -5.73 -0.87
C VAL A 96 8.92 -5.78 0.28
N ILE A 97 8.93 -6.83 1.09
CA ILE A 97 8.07 -6.94 2.27
C ILE A 97 8.27 -5.73 3.20
N ARG A 98 9.51 -5.36 3.50
CA ARG A 98 9.81 -4.19 4.35
C ARG A 98 9.28 -2.88 3.76
N LYS A 99 9.34 -2.71 2.43
CA LYS A 99 8.75 -1.55 1.76
C LYS A 99 7.23 -1.52 1.93
N MET A 100 6.54 -2.66 1.77
CA MET A 100 5.10 -2.76 2.00
C MET A 100 4.74 -2.47 3.46
N GLU A 101 5.44 -3.07 4.43
CA GLU A 101 5.25 -2.81 5.85
C GLU A 101 5.41 -1.32 6.19
N LEU A 102 6.45 -0.68 5.63
CA LEU A 102 6.71 0.74 5.85
C LEU A 102 5.56 1.61 5.35
N ILE A 103 5.08 1.36 4.12
CA ILE A 103 3.96 2.12 3.54
C ILE A 103 2.70 1.92 4.39
N VAL A 104 2.37 0.68 4.71
CA VAL A 104 1.16 0.38 5.48
C VAL A 104 1.26 0.95 6.89
N GLY A 105 2.39 0.75 7.57
CA GLY A 105 2.61 1.25 8.93
C GLY A 105 2.58 2.77 9.06
N LEU A 106 3.10 3.50 8.07
CA LEU A 106 3.13 4.96 8.09
C LEU A 106 1.81 5.59 7.66
N TYR A 107 1.17 5.07 6.61
CA TYR A 107 0.05 5.75 5.96
C TYR A 107 -1.30 5.10 6.20
N PHE A 108 -1.35 3.79 6.49
CA PHE A 108 -2.58 3.00 6.54
C PHE A 108 -2.75 2.23 7.85
N LYS A 109 -2.53 2.90 8.97
CA LYS A 109 -2.67 2.31 10.31
C LYS A 109 -4.05 1.65 10.48
N GLY A 110 -4.06 0.40 10.95
CA GLY A 110 -5.29 -0.37 11.16
C GLY A 110 -5.88 -0.96 9.87
N SER A 111 -5.09 -1.14 8.81
CA SER A 111 -5.49 -1.84 7.58
C SER A 111 -5.65 -3.35 7.76
N GLY A 112 -5.10 -3.92 8.86
CA GLY A 112 -5.08 -5.37 9.08
C GLY A 112 -4.03 -6.10 8.25
N PHE A 113 -3.02 -5.40 7.76
CA PHE A 113 -1.91 -6.01 7.04
C PHE A 113 -1.00 -6.74 8.03
N ASP A 114 -0.86 -8.05 7.84
CA ASP A 114 0.13 -8.88 8.53
C ASP A 114 1.06 -9.48 7.47
N PRO A 115 2.35 -9.12 7.46
CA PRO A 115 3.32 -9.68 6.51
C PRO A 115 3.40 -11.20 6.55
N ASN A 116 3.13 -11.83 7.69
CA ASN A 116 3.17 -13.29 7.82
C ASN A 116 2.15 -13.99 6.91
N ASP A 117 1.02 -13.34 6.60
CA ASP A 117 0.03 -13.88 5.68
C ASP A 117 0.52 -13.99 4.23
N TYR A 118 1.66 -13.36 3.92
CA TYR A 118 2.22 -13.22 2.57
C TYR A 118 3.67 -13.73 2.46
N TYR A 119 4.23 -14.33 3.51
CA TYR A 119 5.61 -14.85 3.49
C TYR A 119 5.70 -16.11 2.64
N LEU A 120 6.72 -16.16 1.78
CA LEU A 120 7.02 -17.33 0.97
C LEU A 120 7.35 -18.59 1.82
N TRP A 121 7.99 -18.39 2.98
CA TRP A 121 8.36 -19.49 3.90
C TRP A 121 7.16 -20.19 4.55
N ASN A 122 5.98 -19.60 4.48
CA ASN A 122 4.75 -20.28 4.91
C ASN A 122 4.27 -21.32 3.87
N MET A 123 4.98 -21.46 2.77
CA MET A 123 4.68 -22.50 1.79
C MET A 123 5.21 -23.87 2.25
N GLN A 124 4.39 -24.88 2.14
CA GLN A 124 4.74 -26.25 2.53
C GLN A 124 5.98 -26.77 1.78
N ILE A 125 6.20 -26.32 0.55
CA ILE A 125 7.37 -26.72 -0.24
C ILE A 125 8.69 -26.26 0.39
N LEU A 126 8.75 -25.06 0.98
CA LEU A 126 9.97 -24.60 1.66
C LEU A 126 10.24 -25.40 2.92
N GLU A 127 9.18 -25.76 3.64
CA GLU A 127 9.27 -26.63 4.81
C GLU A 127 9.74 -28.05 4.44
N ALA A 128 9.26 -28.58 3.32
CA ALA A 128 9.70 -29.87 2.79
C ALA A 128 11.17 -29.83 2.34
N LEU A 129 11.60 -28.73 1.69
CA LEU A 129 13.00 -28.51 1.30
C LEU A 129 13.94 -28.50 2.50
N GLU A 130 13.59 -27.74 3.55
CA GLU A 130 14.38 -27.64 4.77
C GLU A 130 14.49 -28.99 5.51
N LYS A 131 13.46 -29.81 5.43
CA LYS A 131 13.43 -31.13 6.06
C LYS A 131 14.07 -32.25 5.22
N GLY A 132 14.42 -31.96 3.97
CA GLY A 132 14.99 -32.95 3.04
C GLY A 132 14.02 -34.09 2.64
N ASN A 133 12.71 -33.86 2.77
CA ASN A 133 11.67 -34.86 2.52
C ASN A 133 11.18 -34.85 1.06
N PHE A 134 12.05 -35.05 0.10
CA PHE A 134 11.67 -35.35 -1.29
C PHE A 134 11.72 -36.86 -1.55
N SER A 135 10.78 -37.60 -1.03
CA SER A 135 10.84 -39.06 -1.17
C SER A 135 10.01 -39.62 -2.30
N GLU A 136 9.02 -38.91 -2.81
CA GLU A 136 8.16 -39.39 -3.91
C GLU A 136 7.88 -38.28 -4.93
N GLU A 137 7.98 -38.56 -6.21
CA GLU A 137 7.82 -37.63 -7.34
C GLU A 137 6.40 -36.99 -7.37
N ASP A 138 5.39 -37.79 -7.00
CA ASP A 138 3.98 -37.32 -6.93
C ASP A 138 3.74 -36.34 -5.78
N GLU A 139 4.36 -36.56 -4.63
CA GLU A 139 4.25 -35.60 -3.49
C GLU A 139 4.90 -34.26 -3.80
N VAL A 140 6.05 -34.27 -4.48
CA VAL A 140 6.73 -33.04 -4.93
C VAL A 140 5.85 -32.24 -5.88
N HIS A 141 5.18 -32.91 -6.82
CA HIS A 141 4.27 -32.23 -7.75
C HIS A 141 3.09 -31.52 -7.03
N ILE A 142 2.49 -32.18 -6.05
CA ILE A 142 1.41 -31.63 -5.24
C ILE A 142 1.90 -30.39 -4.48
N LEU A 143 3.08 -30.46 -3.84
CA LEU A 143 3.67 -29.33 -3.11
C LEU A 143 3.93 -28.11 -4.02
N PHE A 144 4.36 -28.32 -5.26
CA PHE A 144 4.53 -27.22 -6.22
C PHE A 144 3.21 -26.62 -6.67
N GLN A 145 2.16 -27.41 -6.82
CA GLN A 145 0.82 -26.90 -7.14
C GLN A 145 0.27 -26.07 -5.98
N ASP A 146 0.38 -26.56 -4.75
CA ASP A 146 -0.05 -25.85 -3.55
C ASP A 146 0.71 -24.54 -3.36
N ALA A 147 2.03 -24.55 -3.59
CA ALA A 147 2.84 -23.34 -3.53
C ALA A 147 2.41 -22.30 -4.58
N ARG A 148 2.12 -22.71 -5.82
CA ARG A 148 1.57 -21.83 -6.85
C ARG A 148 0.21 -21.25 -6.45
N GLN A 149 -0.68 -22.08 -5.93
CA GLN A 149 -1.98 -21.64 -5.47
C GLN A 149 -1.82 -20.60 -4.34
N HIS A 150 -0.87 -20.82 -3.44
CA HIS A 150 -0.57 -19.89 -2.36
C HIS A 150 -0.09 -18.53 -2.86
N ILE A 151 0.73 -18.48 -3.92
CA ILE A 151 1.12 -17.22 -4.56
C ILE A 151 -0.10 -16.50 -5.13
N VAL A 152 -0.98 -17.22 -5.84
CA VAL A 152 -2.22 -16.65 -6.39
C VAL A 152 -3.13 -16.11 -5.27
N ASP A 153 -3.27 -16.84 -4.18
CA ASP A 153 -4.06 -16.42 -3.02
C ASP A 153 -3.45 -15.17 -2.34
N SER A 154 -2.13 -15.10 -2.26
CA SER A 154 -1.42 -13.93 -1.74
C SER A 154 -1.65 -12.70 -2.62
N ASP A 155 -1.54 -12.85 -3.94
CA ASP A 155 -1.84 -11.77 -4.90
C ASP A 155 -3.28 -11.28 -4.74
N ALA A 156 -4.25 -12.19 -4.69
CA ALA A 156 -5.66 -11.86 -4.48
C ALA A 156 -5.89 -11.11 -3.15
N LYS A 157 -5.26 -11.54 -2.06
CA LYS A 157 -5.35 -10.85 -0.75
C LYS A 157 -4.76 -9.45 -0.80
N LEU A 158 -3.61 -9.27 -1.44
CA LEU A 158 -2.95 -7.97 -1.60
C LEU A 158 -3.79 -7.03 -2.48
N ALA A 159 -4.37 -7.53 -3.57
CA ALA A 159 -5.29 -6.77 -4.41
C ALA A 159 -6.54 -6.32 -3.64
N VAL A 160 -7.12 -7.20 -2.81
CA VAL A 160 -8.24 -6.86 -1.93
C VAL A 160 -7.85 -5.80 -0.90
N LEU A 161 -6.64 -5.89 -0.33
CA LEU A 161 -6.12 -4.86 0.57
C LEU A 161 -6.05 -3.50 -0.13
N CYS A 162 -5.41 -3.42 -1.30
CA CYS A 162 -5.31 -2.19 -2.08
C CYS A 162 -6.69 -1.63 -2.42
N SER A 163 -7.64 -2.46 -2.85
CA SER A 163 -9.01 -2.06 -3.15
C SER A 163 -9.74 -1.48 -1.93
N LYS A 164 -9.61 -2.09 -0.76
CA LYS A 164 -10.15 -1.57 0.51
C LYS A 164 -9.54 -0.21 0.86
N LEU A 165 -8.23 -0.03 0.64
CA LEU A 165 -7.56 1.23 0.90
C LEU A 165 -8.05 2.33 -0.07
N VAL A 166 -8.20 2.03 -1.36
CA VAL A 166 -8.79 2.96 -2.34
C VAL A 166 -10.20 3.37 -1.92
N THR A 167 -11.05 2.42 -1.55
CA THR A 167 -12.42 2.71 -1.10
C THR A 167 -12.44 3.59 0.15
N ARG A 168 -11.54 3.33 1.10
CA ARG A 168 -11.48 4.09 2.38
C ARG A 168 -10.92 5.50 2.23
N TYR A 169 -9.95 5.68 1.35
CA TYR A 169 -9.20 6.95 1.22
C TYR A 169 -9.47 7.69 -0.08
N GLY A 170 -9.98 7.03 -1.14
CA GLY A 170 -10.29 7.61 -2.43
C GLY A 170 -11.65 8.32 -2.52
N HIS A 171 -12.67 7.87 -1.78
CA HIS A 171 -14.07 8.34 -1.89
C HIS A 171 -14.52 9.34 -0.82
N LYS A 172 -13.63 10.03 -0.14
CA LYS A 172 -14.02 11.12 0.77
C LYS A 172 -14.02 12.46 0.04
N THR A 173 -14.85 12.56 -1.01
CA THR A 173 -15.29 13.86 -1.57
C THR A 173 -16.36 14.48 -0.69
#